data_e0a5700f96a2cd5e7bbea84af23f9ebe
#
_entry.id   e0a5700f96a2cd5e7bbea84af23f9ebe
#
_cell.length_a   1.000
_cell.length_b   1.000
_cell.length_c   1.000
_cell.angle_alpha   90.00
_cell.angle_beta   90.00
_cell.angle_gamma   90.00
#
_symmetry.space_group_name_H-M   'P 1'
#
loop_
_entity.id
_entity.type
_entity.pdbx_description
1 polymer ?
#
loop_
_entity_poly.entity_id
_entity_poly.type
_entity_poly.pdbx_seq_one_letter_code
_entity_poly.pdbx_strand_id
1 'polypeptide(L)'
;MAITAIIFIGGLIVGALSGLILGIFGEDVVAKLRKTLWQKLLHLPIKYFDNTKTGEISSRLVNDTSQVKNLLANTLPNAVTSLLQFFGALVIMMAMDWQMTLIMFIAVPLVVVALLPIMQQSRKIGRKRQDELANFSSDSTSVLSEIRLVKSSNGEPKELNVGSNRISSLYGIGVKEAFINSLTQPIINMMMLLFLGILGYGAIRVMNGSLTMGALVSFLMNQFQIMSPVIIISQFFNELSKTSGSTQRINEMLNEPEEIAQDEQNVDITNKELKFEHVDFSYKDGKPILHDINVQAKPNTVVAFAGPSGGGKSTIFSLIERFYKPTAGEITIGGENIDEISLEN
;
A
#
# COMPACT_ATOMS: atom_id res chain seq x y z
N MET A 1 10.38 -38.04 -27.69
CA MET A 1 11.23 -36.87 -27.86
C MET A 1 10.54 -35.71 -28.61
N ALA A 2 10.08 -35.90 -29.87
CA ALA A 2 9.43 -34.81 -30.63
C ALA A 2 8.15 -34.27 -29.96
N ILE A 3 7.27 -35.15 -29.46
CA ILE A 3 6.02 -34.75 -28.80
C ILE A 3 6.30 -33.94 -27.50
N THR A 4 7.26 -34.36 -26.72
CA THR A 4 7.64 -33.63 -25.49
C THR A 4 8.22 -32.26 -25.79
N ALA A 5 9.03 -32.13 -26.84
CA ALA A 5 9.55 -30.85 -27.30
C ALA A 5 8.44 -29.91 -27.80
N ILE A 6 7.46 -30.44 -28.55
CA ILE A 6 6.30 -29.67 -29.04
C ILE A 6 5.45 -29.17 -27.87
N ILE A 7 5.16 -30.01 -26.85
CA ILE A 7 4.40 -29.64 -25.67
C ILE A 7 5.16 -28.55 -24.87
N PHE A 8 6.48 -28.72 -24.74
CA PHE A 8 7.33 -27.76 -24.03
C PHE A 8 7.34 -26.37 -24.71
N ILE A 9 7.60 -26.36 -26.04
CA ILE A 9 7.59 -25.13 -26.84
C ILE A 9 6.20 -24.49 -26.83
N GLY A 10 5.14 -25.29 -26.99
CA GLY A 10 3.76 -24.81 -26.89
C GLY A 10 3.46 -24.17 -25.56
N GLY A 11 3.91 -24.78 -24.44
CA GLY A 11 3.78 -24.23 -23.09
C GLY A 11 4.50 -22.89 -22.92
N LEU A 12 5.71 -22.75 -23.46
CA LEU A 12 6.45 -21.47 -23.41
C LEU A 12 5.72 -20.36 -24.18
N ILE A 13 5.19 -20.66 -25.36
CA ILE A 13 4.45 -19.68 -26.18
C ILE A 13 3.16 -19.25 -25.46
N VAL A 14 2.39 -20.21 -24.96
CA VAL A 14 1.15 -19.93 -24.22
C VAL A 14 1.45 -19.12 -22.95
N GLY A 15 2.52 -19.46 -22.22
CA GLY A 15 2.96 -18.72 -21.04
C GLY A 15 3.34 -17.27 -21.36
N ALA A 16 4.11 -17.06 -22.44
CA ALA A 16 4.50 -15.72 -22.88
C ALA A 16 3.29 -14.88 -23.32
N LEU A 17 2.36 -15.46 -24.09
CA LEU A 17 1.13 -14.80 -24.52
C LEU A 17 0.22 -14.46 -23.32
N SER A 18 0.06 -15.38 -22.38
CA SER A 18 -0.70 -15.16 -21.16
C SER A 18 -0.12 -14.00 -20.33
N GLY A 19 1.20 -13.98 -20.14
CA GLY A 19 1.88 -12.89 -19.43
C GLY A 19 1.69 -11.53 -20.11
N LEU A 20 1.77 -11.49 -21.44
CA LEU A 20 1.56 -10.28 -22.23
C LEU A 20 0.11 -9.78 -22.10
N ILE A 21 -0.88 -10.65 -22.25
CA ILE A 21 -2.31 -10.29 -22.14
C ILE A 21 -2.62 -9.78 -20.73
N LEU A 22 -2.17 -10.48 -19.70
CA LEU A 22 -2.37 -10.06 -18.30
C LEU A 22 -1.65 -8.75 -17.98
N GLY A 23 -0.46 -8.55 -18.55
CA GLY A 23 0.27 -7.29 -18.43
C GLY A 23 -0.50 -6.11 -19.06
N ILE A 24 -0.98 -6.26 -20.28
CA ILE A 24 -1.79 -5.25 -20.97
C ILE A 24 -3.08 -4.97 -20.20
N PHE A 25 -3.77 -6.01 -19.75
CA PHE A 25 -4.97 -5.87 -18.93
C PHE A 25 -4.70 -5.07 -17.63
N GLY A 26 -3.61 -5.40 -16.95
CA GLY A 26 -3.21 -4.68 -15.73
C GLY A 26 -2.91 -3.20 -15.99
N GLU A 27 -2.23 -2.87 -17.09
CA GLU A 27 -1.98 -1.48 -17.48
C GLU A 27 -3.26 -0.72 -17.84
N ASP A 28 -4.19 -1.35 -18.55
CA ASP A 28 -5.48 -0.74 -18.91
C ASP A 28 -6.31 -0.41 -17.67
N VAL A 29 -6.41 -1.35 -16.72
CA VAL A 29 -7.13 -1.14 -15.45
C VAL A 29 -6.51 0.03 -14.67
N VAL A 30 -5.18 0.06 -14.55
CA VAL A 30 -4.49 1.14 -13.83
C VAL A 30 -4.62 2.48 -14.53
N ALA A 31 -4.51 2.51 -15.85
CA ALA A 31 -4.69 3.74 -16.63
C ALA A 31 -6.08 4.34 -16.41
N LYS A 32 -7.13 3.51 -16.44
CA LYS A 32 -8.51 3.93 -16.17
C LYS A 32 -8.67 4.43 -14.74
N LEU A 33 -8.16 3.67 -13.77
CA LEU A 33 -8.24 4.03 -12.35
C LEU A 33 -7.52 5.36 -12.07
N ARG A 34 -6.30 5.54 -12.60
CA ARG A 34 -5.56 6.79 -12.48
C ARG A 34 -6.28 7.97 -13.14
N LYS A 35 -6.88 7.75 -14.30
CA LYS A 35 -7.67 8.78 -14.97
C LYS A 35 -8.87 9.20 -14.12
N THR A 36 -9.61 8.25 -13.57
CA THR A 36 -10.75 8.53 -12.68
C THR A 36 -10.31 9.28 -11.42
N LEU A 37 -9.23 8.82 -10.78
CA LEU A 37 -8.67 9.49 -9.60
C LEU A 37 -8.17 10.91 -9.92
N TRP A 38 -7.52 11.09 -11.07
CA TRP A 38 -7.04 12.39 -11.50
C TRP A 38 -8.19 13.36 -11.76
N GLN A 39 -9.23 12.91 -12.45
CA GLN A 39 -10.45 13.70 -12.65
C GLN A 39 -11.08 14.07 -11.30
N LYS A 40 -11.21 13.10 -10.39
CA LYS A 40 -11.74 13.34 -9.04
C LYS A 40 -10.92 14.38 -8.29
N LEU A 41 -9.58 14.27 -8.29
CA LEU A 41 -8.69 15.22 -7.60
C LEU A 41 -8.86 16.66 -8.10
N LEU A 42 -9.07 16.86 -9.39
CA LEU A 42 -9.24 18.19 -9.95
C LEU A 42 -10.58 18.85 -9.54
N HIS A 43 -11.53 18.07 -9.06
CA HIS A 43 -12.85 18.57 -8.63
C HIS A 43 -13.03 18.54 -7.10
N LEU A 44 -11.97 18.17 -6.34
CA LEU A 44 -12.04 18.20 -4.89
C LEU A 44 -11.82 19.62 -4.34
N PRO A 45 -12.54 19.98 -3.26
CA PRO A 45 -12.41 21.30 -2.65
C PRO A 45 -11.01 21.51 -2.04
N ILE A 46 -10.54 22.74 -2.02
CA ILE A 46 -9.24 23.13 -1.45
C ILE A 46 -9.07 22.62 -0.01
N LYS A 47 -10.15 22.60 0.77
CA LYS A 47 -10.17 22.04 2.13
C LYS A 47 -9.62 20.61 2.22
N TYR A 48 -9.79 19.79 1.18
CA TYR A 48 -9.22 18.44 1.12
C TYR A 48 -7.68 18.50 1.07
N PHE A 49 -7.13 19.39 0.24
CA PHE A 49 -5.68 19.55 0.06
C PHE A 49 -5.01 20.17 1.28
N ASP A 50 -5.69 21.05 1.99
CA ASP A 50 -5.17 21.65 3.24
C ASP A 50 -5.11 20.63 4.39
N ASN A 51 -6.01 19.64 4.39
CA ASN A 51 -6.05 18.59 5.40
C ASN A 51 -5.23 17.36 5.05
N THR A 52 -4.80 17.20 3.80
CA THR A 52 -4.12 15.99 3.31
C THR A 52 -2.74 16.37 2.76
N LYS A 53 -1.69 15.68 3.22
CA LYS A 53 -0.35 15.94 2.72
C LYS A 53 -0.24 15.59 1.22
N THR A 54 0.34 16.47 0.42
CA THR A 54 0.55 16.28 -1.03
C THR A 54 1.25 14.96 -1.37
N GLY A 55 2.22 14.54 -0.54
CA GLY A 55 2.89 13.25 -0.69
C GLY A 55 1.97 12.04 -0.50
N GLU A 56 0.95 12.15 0.35
CA GLU A 56 -0.05 11.10 0.55
C GLU A 56 -0.96 10.99 -0.68
N ILE A 57 -1.43 12.11 -1.22
CA ILE A 57 -2.25 12.16 -2.45
C ILE A 57 -1.47 11.54 -3.62
N SER A 58 -0.21 11.94 -3.79
CA SER A 58 0.67 11.37 -4.82
C SER A 58 0.88 9.86 -4.63
N SER A 59 1.06 9.40 -3.39
CA SER A 59 1.20 7.98 -3.08
C SER A 59 -0.06 7.19 -3.42
N ARG A 60 -1.25 7.71 -3.15
CA ARG A 60 -2.53 7.09 -3.54
C ARG A 60 -2.64 6.94 -5.06
N LEU A 61 -2.27 7.99 -5.81
CA LEU A 61 -2.34 7.99 -7.27
C LEU A 61 -1.33 7.04 -7.92
N VAL A 62 -0.13 6.89 -7.37
CA VAL A 62 0.97 6.12 -7.97
C VAL A 62 1.10 4.74 -7.34
N ASN A 63 1.30 4.68 -6.02
CA ASN A 63 1.63 3.44 -5.33
C ASN A 63 0.40 2.55 -5.13
N ASP A 64 -0.72 3.11 -4.63
CA ASP A 64 -1.92 2.32 -4.34
C ASP A 64 -2.55 1.77 -5.62
N THR A 65 -2.56 2.53 -6.71
CA THR A 65 -3.01 2.03 -8.02
C THR A 65 -2.08 0.94 -8.57
N SER A 66 -0.77 1.05 -8.35
CA SER A 66 0.20 0.02 -8.76
C SER A 66 0.04 -1.27 -7.95
N GLN A 67 -0.36 -1.20 -6.68
CA GLN A 67 -0.69 -2.38 -5.88
C GLN A 67 -1.91 -3.13 -6.46
N VAL A 68 -2.94 -2.41 -6.88
CA VAL A 68 -4.11 -3.02 -7.55
C VAL A 68 -3.69 -3.73 -8.83
N LYS A 69 -2.84 -3.09 -9.66
CA LYS A 69 -2.28 -3.73 -10.87
C LYS A 69 -1.54 -5.01 -10.52
N ASN A 70 -0.62 -4.95 -9.56
CA ASN A 70 0.20 -6.10 -9.18
C ASN A 70 -0.67 -7.28 -8.71
N LEU A 71 -1.71 -7.00 -7.93
CA LEU A 71 -2.66 -8.04 -7.53
C LEU A 71 -3.35 -8.69 -8.73
N LEU A 72 -3.88 -7.89 -9.66
CA LEU A 72 -4.69 -8.39 -10.78
C LEU A 72 -3.85 -9.03 -11.89
N ALA A 73 -2.73 -8.42 -12.26
CA ALA A 73 -1.91 -8.87 -13.38
C ALA A 73 -0.90 -9.96 -13.03
N ASN A 74 -0.43 -10.02 -11.78
CA ASN A 74 0.62 -10.94 -11.36
C ASN A 74 0.16 -11.90 -10.27
N THR A 75 -0.29 -11.35 -9.12
CA THR A 75 -0.48 -12.15 -7.91
C THR A 75 -1.66 -13.11 -8.03
N LEU A 76 -2.80 -12.65 -8.53
CA LEU A 76 -3.99 -13.47 -8.71
C LEU A 76 -3.80 -14.59 -9.75
N PRO A 77 -3.28 -14.34 -10.96
CA PRO A 77 -3.02 -15.39 -11.93
C PRO A 77 -2.00 -16.42 -11.42
N ASN A 78 -0.94 -15.97 -10.75
CA ASN A 78 0.06 -16.86 -10.15
C ASN A 78 -0.54 -17.73 -9.04
N ALA A 79 -1.43 -17.18 -8.20
CA ALA A 79 -2.12 -17.95 -7.18
C ALA A 79 -3.04 -19.02 -7.78
N VAL A 80 -3.81 -18.68 -8.83
CA VAL A 80 -4.68 -19.64 -9.54
C VAL A 80 -3.86 -20.75 -10.16
N THR A 81 -2.79 -20.40 -10.89
CA THR A 81 -1.88 -21.38 -11.51
C THR A 81 -1.24 -22.27 -10.44
N SER A 82 -0.82 -21.70 -9.32
CA SER A 82 -0.23 -22.45 -8.20
C SER A 82 -1.22 -23.40 -7.54
N LEU A 83 -2.49 -23.02 -7.40
CA LEU A 83 -3.54 -23.92 -6.91
C LEU A 83 -3.75 -25.10 -7.87
N LEU A 84 -3.83 -24.85 -9.16
CA LEU A 84 -3.96 -25.91 -10.16
C LEU A 84 -2.74 -26.85 -10.17
N GLN A 85 -1.53 -26.30 -10.05
CA GLN A 85 -0.30 -27.08 -9.93
C GLN A 85 -0.29 -27.94 -8.67
N PHE A 86 -0.68 -27.36 -7.52
CA PHE A 86 -0.73 -28.08 -6.25
C PHE A 86 -1.69 -29.27 -6.30
N PHE A 87 -2.94 -29.04 -6.72
CA PHE A 87 -3.92 -30.12 -6.81
C PHE A 87 -3.58 -31.12 -7.91
N GLY A 88 -3.07 -30.67 -9.05
CA GLY A 88 -2.61 -31.54 -10.14
C GLY A 88 -1.48 -32.46 -9.69
N ALA A 89 -0.44 -31.90 -9.05
CA ALA A 89 0.66 -32.67 -8.51
C ALA A 89 0.19 -33.67 -7.43
N LEU A 90 -0.73 -33.26 -6.55
CA LEU A 90 -1.31 -34.14 -5.52
C LEU A 90 -2.04 -35.34 -6.13
N VAL A 91 -2.89 -35.10 -7.15
CA VAL A 91 -3.62 -36.17 -7.86
C VAL A 91 -2.64 -37.13 -8.52
N ILE A 92 -1.62 -36.62 -9.23
CA ILE A 92 -0.59 -37.44 -9.86
C ILE A 92 0.16 -38.28 -8.82
N MET A 93 0.57 -37.68 -7.70
CA MET A 93 1.29 -38.40 -6.64
C MET A 93 0.42 -39.47 -5.99
N MET A 94 -0.88 -39.21 -5.74
CA MET A 94 -1.82 -40.21 -5.22
C MET A 94 -2.02 -41.36 -6.19
N ALA A 95 -2.08 -41.06 -7.50
CA ALA A 95 -2.21 -42.10 -8.53
C ALA A 95 -0.94 -42.96 -8.66
N MET A 96 0.25 -42.39 -8.37
CA MET A 96 1.52 -43.10 -8.44
C MET A 96 1.72 -44.03 -7.24
N ASP A 97 1.57 -43.44 -6.03
CA ASP A 97 1.66 -44.20 -4.78
C ASP A 97 0.95 -43.45 -3.63
N TRP A 98 -0.21 -43.93 -3.24
CA TRP A 98 -1.01 -43.31 -2.19
C TRP A 98 -0.35 -43.38 -0.81
N GLN A 99 0.46 -44.40 -0.55
CA GLN A 99 1.11 -44.58 0.78
C GLN A 99 2.26 -43.56 0.94
N MET A 100 3.10 -43.38 -0.09
CA MET A 100 4.15 -42.34 -0.08
C MET A 100 3.54 -40.95 0.03
N THR A 101 2.43 -40.70 -0.67
CA THR A 101 1.70 -39.42 -0.63
C THR A 101 1.13 -39.17 0.75
N LEU A 102 0.57 -40.19 1.44
CA LEU A 102 0.06 -40.07 2.80
C LEU A 102 1.17 -39.75 3.81
N ILE A 103 2.33 -40.43 3.70
CA ILE A 103 3.50 -40.16 4.56
C ILE A 103 3.93 -38.67 4.37
N MET A 104 4.02 -38.20 3.14
CA MET A 104 4.35 -36.80 2.86
C MET A 104 3.31 -35.85 3.43
N PHE A 105 2.02 -36.15 3.30
CA PHE A 105 0.92 -35.33 3.79
C PHE A 105 0.85 -35.23 5.30
N ILE A 106 1.42 -36.18 6.03
CA ILE A 106 1.59 -36.13 7.50
C ILE A 106 2.88 -35.41 7.88
N ALA A 107 3.98 -35.66 7.15
CA ALA A 107 5.30 -35.12 7.46
C ALA A 107 5.39 -33.60 7.26
N VAL A 108 4.80 -33.08 6.17
CA VAL A 108 4.87 -31.62 5.85
C VAL A 108 4.14 -30.78 6.91
N PRO A 109 2.88 -31.06 7.31
CA PRO A 109 2.24 -30.31 8.38
C PRO A 109 3.00 -30.37 9.72
N LEU A 110 3.62 -31.49 10.04
CA LEU A 110 4.40 -31.63 11.27
C LEU A 110 5.58 -30.63 11.30
N VAL A 111 6.28 -30.47 10.18
CA VAL A 111 7.35 -29.49 10.06
C VAL A 111 6.80 -28.05 10.10
N VAL A 112 5.68 -27.80 9.42
CA VAL A 112 5.02 -26.49 9.46
C VAL A 112 4.64 -26.12 10.89
N VAL A 113 4.04 -27.03 11.65
CA VAL A 113 3.69 -26.82 13.06
C VAL A 113 4.93 -26.52 13.90
N ALA A 114 6.05 -27.19 13.64
CA ALA A 114 7.32 -26.91 14.32
C ALA A 114 7.90 -25.52 13.97
N LEU A 115 7.64 -25.01 12.77
CA LEU A 115 8.08 -23.67 12.33
C LEU A 115 7.19 -22.54 12.86
N LEU A 116 5.91 -22.77 13.14
CA LEU A 116 4.96 -21.73 13.56
C LEU A 116 5.46 -20.87 14.75
N PRO A 117 5.96 -21.41 15.85
CA PRO A 117 6.43 -20.61 16.98
C PRO A 117 7.63 -19.74 16.60
N ILE A 118 8.54 -20.26 15.77
CA ILE A 118 9.70 -19.50 15.28
C ILE A 118 9.24 -18.34 14.40
N MET A 119 8.33 -18.58 13.46
CA MET A 119 7.78 -17.53 12.60
C MET A 119 7.04 -16.44 13.40
N GLN A 120 6.27 -16.82 14.42
CA GLN A 120 5.59 -15.86 15.29
C GLN A 120 6.58 -14.99 16.07
N GLN A 121 7.61 -15.59 16.63
CA GLN A 121 8.67 -14.87 17.34
C GLN A 121 9.47 -13.97 16.40
N SER A 122 9.84 -14.46 15.23
CA SER A 122 10.55 -13.68 14.21
C SER A 122 9.74 -12.43 13.78
N ARG A 123 8.42 -12.59 13.54
CA ARG A 123 7.53 -11.46 13.23
C ARG A 123 7.47 -10.44 14.37
N LYS A 124 7.38 -10.90 15.62
CA LYS A 124 7.33 -10.01 16.81
C LYS A 124 8.64 -9.22 16.97
N ILE A 125 9.77 -9.91 16.81
CA ILE A 125 11.09 -9.27 16.89
C ILE A 125 11.30 -8.31 15.72
N GLY A 126 10.93 -8.71 14.50
CA GLY A 126 11.03 -7.88 13.31
C GLY A 126 10.22 -6.57 13.42
N ARG A 127 8.99 -6.63 13.96
CA ARG A 127 8.21 -5.41 14.25
C ARG A 127 8.93 -4.51 15.25
N LYS A 128 9.38 -5.07 16.35
CA LYS A 128 10.10 -4.32 17.40
C LYS A 128 11.38 -3.67 16.86
N ARG A 129 12.10 -4.37 15.97
CA ARG A 129 13.27 -3.83 15.28
C ARG A 129 12.90 -2.66 14.37
N GLN A 130 11.81 -2.79 13.61
CA GLN A 130 11.34 -1.75 12.71
C GLN A 130 10.93 -0.48 13.47
N ASP A 131 10.21 -0.64 14.59
CA ASP A 131 9.80 0.47 15.45
C ASP A 131 11.04 1.20 16.03
N GLU A 132 12.02 0.44 16.54
CA GLU A 132 13.24 1.03 17.10
C GLU A 132 14.12 1.68 16.03
N LEU A 133 14.17 1.11 14.82
CA LEU A 133 14.87 1.70 13.68
C LEU A 133 14.21 3.02 13.22
N ALA A 134 12.87 3.07 13.23
CA ALA A 134 12.12 4.29 12.93
C ALA A 134 12.40 5.39 13.97
N ASN A 135 12.42 5.03 15.27
CA ASN A 135 12.77 5.96 16.35
C ASN A 135 14.21 6.48 16.19
N PHE A 136 15.18 5.60 15.95
CA PHE A 136 16.57 5.98 15.72
C PHE A 136 16.72 6.89 14.49
N SER A 137 16.04 6.59 13.40
CA SER A 137 16.03 7.40 12.18
C SER A 137 15.43 8.80 12.43
N SER A 138 14.32 8.87 13.18
CA SER A 138 13.69 10.13 13.56
C SER A 138 14.61 10.98 14.42
N ASP A 139 15.18 10.38 15.48
CA ASP A 139 16.12 11.06 16.37
C ASP A 139 17.34 11.56 15.59
N SER A 140 17.92 10.72 14.72
CA SER A 140 19.07 11.09 13.89
C SER A 140 18.75 12.24 12.93
N THR A 141 17.58 12.21 12.29
CA THR A 141 17.13 13.28 11.38
C THR A 141 16.97 14.59 12.15
N SER A 142 16.38 14.56 13.34
CA SER A 142 16.19 15.72 14.19
C SER A 142 17.55 16.34 14.58
N VAL A 143 18.48 15.52 15.07
CA VAL A 143 19.82 15.96 15.46
C VAL A 143 20.59 16.57 14.29
N LEU A 144 20.55 15.92 13.11
CA LEU A 144 21.24 16.38 11.91
C LEU A 144 20.62 17.65 11.34
N SER A 145 19.31 17.80 11.39
CA SER A 145 18.61 19.03 10.97
C SER A 145 19.02 20.22 11.82
N GLU A 146 19.18 20.01 13.13
CA GLU A 146 19.55 21.05 14.11
C GLU A 146 21.02 20.96 14.55
N ILE A 147 21.91 20.42 13.70
CA ILE A 147 23.31 20.16 14.06
C ILE A 147 24.05 21.43 14.48
N ARG A 148 23.67 22.59 13.91
CA ARG A 148 24.25 23.89 14.32
C ARG A 148 23.91 24.23 15.75
N LEU A 149 22.68 23.94 16.21
CA LEU A 149 22.24 24.15 17.58
C LEU A 149 23.00 23.19 18.53
N VAL A 150 23.14 21.92 18.17
CA VAL A 150 23.91 20.93 18.94
C VAL A 150 25.36 21.42 19.13
N LYS A 151 25.99 21.89 18.04
CA LYS A 151 27.37 22.41 18.07
C LYS A 151 27.51 23.68 18.91
N SER A 152 26.59 24.63 18.75
CA SER A 152 26.65 25.91 19.47
C SER A 152 26.40 25.78 20.99
N SER A 153 25.64 24.74 21.39
CA SER A 153 25.34 24.46 22.80
C SER A 153 26.25 23.44 23.47
N ASN A 154 27.31 22.95 22.77
CA ASN A 154 28.15 21.83 23.22
C ASN A 154 27.34 20.58 23.59
N GLY A 155 26.28 20.29 22.82
CA GLY A 155 25.32 19.22 23.08
C GLY A 155 25.78 17.82 22.66
N GLU A 156 26.96 17.68 22.01
CA GLU A 156 27.45 16.41 21.47
C GLU A 156 27.51 15.27 22.49
N PRO A 157 27.95 15.48 23.74
CA PRO A 157 28.01 14.37 24.71
C PRO A 157 26.61 13.83 25.06
N LYS A 158 25.61 14.70 25.09
CA LYS A 158 24.23 14.32 25.35
C LYS A 158 23.65 13.51 24.18
N GLU A 159 23.82 14.01 22.96
CA GLU A 159 23.33 13.33 21.76
C GLU A 159 24.05 12.01 21.50
N LEU A 160 25.38 11.94 21.80
CA LEU A 160 26.13 10.69 21.73
C LEU A 160 25.58 9.65 22.70
N ASN A 161 25.19 10.03 23.91
CA ASN A 161 24.62 9.10 24.90
C ASN A 161 23.26 8.59 24.44
N VAL A 162 22.38 9.48 23.97
CA VAL A 162 21.05 9.10 23.45
C VAL A 162 21.20 8.15 22.26
N GLY A 163 22.03 8.51 21.26
CA GLY A 163 22.28 7.69 20.09
C GLY A 163 22.89 6.33 20.44
N SER A 164 23.85 6.28 21.37
CA SER A 164 24.47 5.04 21.84
C SER A 164 23.46 4.11 22.50
N ASN A 165 22.54 4.64 23.29
CA ASN A 165 21.48 3.84 23.93
C ASN A 165 20.54 3.23 22.87
N ARG A 166 20.15 4.00 21.83
CA ARG A 166 19.35 3.49 20.71
C ARG A 166 20.07 2.38 19.95
N ILE A 167 21.36 2.59 19.64
CA ILE A 167 22.21 1.60 18.95
C ILE A 167 22.33 0.32 19.79
N SER A 168 22.53 0.44 21.11
CA SER A 168 22.56 -0.71 22.02
C SER A 168 21.24 -1.47 22.05
N SER A 169 20.10 -0.76 22.03
CA SER A 169 18.77 -1.39 21.92
C SER A 169 18.63 -2.15 20.61
N LEU A 170 18.99 -1.53 19.48
CA LEU A 170 18.99 -2.16 18.15
C LEU A 170 19.89 -3.40 18.10
N TYR A 171 21.09 -3.31 18.69
CA TYR A 171 22.01 -4.45 18.80
C TYR A 171 21.35 -5.62 19.56
N GLY A 172 20.78 -5.33 20.74
CA GLY A 172 20.12 -6.36 21.56
C GLY A 172 18.94 -7.04 20.85
N ILE A 173 18.17 -6.27 20.06
CA ILE A 173 17.10 -6.81 19.22
C ILE A 173 17.69 -7.64 18.07
N GLY A 174 18.75 -7.16 17.43
CA GLY A 174 19.45 -7.85 16.35
C GLY A 174 20.04 -9.20 16.77
N VAL A 175 20.62 -9.29 17.96
CA VAL A 175 21.11 -10.57 18.54
C VAL A 175 19.96 -11.57 18.74
N LYS A 176 18.82 -11.11 19.28
CA LYS A 176 17.63 -11.97 19.43
C LYS A 176 17.09 -12.45 18.08
N GLU A 177 17.07 -11.57 17.09
CA GLU A 177 16.67 -11.92 15.72
C GLU A 177 17.61 -12.95 15.11
N ALA A 178 18.93 -12.77 15.24
CA ALA A 178 19.93 -13.70 14.75
C ALA A 178 19.78 -15.08 15.40
N PHE A 179 19.52 -15.13 16.72
CA PHE A 179 19.26 -16.38 17.43
C PHE A 179 18.03 -17.11 16.90
N ILE A 180 16.90 -16.40 16.75
CA ILE A 180 15.66 -17.01 16.23
C ILE A 180 15.86 -17.48 14.78
N ASN A 181 16.52 -16.68 13.95
CA ASN A 181 16.79 -17.04 12.56
C ASN A 181 17.75 -18.25 12.45
N SER A 182 18.69 -18.40 13.38
CA SER A 182 19.60 -19.55 13.40
C SER A 182 18.88 -20.88 13.65
N LEU A 183 17.71 -20.86 14.30
CA LEU A 183 16.90 -22.06 14.51
C LEU A 183 16.11 -22.49 13.26
N THR A 184 15.99 -21.60 12.28
CA THR A 184 15.24 -21.88 11.03
C THR A 184 15.97 -22.93 10.19
N GLN A 185 17.30 -22.81 10.05
CA GLN A 185 18.07 -23.72 9.20
C GLN A 185 18.06 -25.19 9.67
N PRO A 186 18.23 -25.52 10.95
CA PRO A 186 18.08 -26.88 11.44
C PRO A 186 16.72 -27.50 11.13
N ILE A 187 15.64 -26.73 11.20
CA ILE A 187 14.29 -27.24 10.91
C ILE A 187 14.11 -27.47 9.40
N ILE A 188 14.65 -26.61 8.56
CA ILE A 188 14.68 -26.85 7.11
C ILE A 188 15.47 -28.12 6.80
N ASN A 189 16.58 -28.36 7.49
CA ASN A 189 17.38 -29.57 7.32
C ASN A 189 16.60 -30.81 7.79
N MET A 190 15.77 -30.72 8.82
CA MET A 190 14.84 -31.82 9.19
C MET A 190 13.87 -32.17 8.07
N MET A 191 13.39 -31.17 7.32
CA MET A 191 12.59 -31.41 6.11
C MET A 191 13.35 -32.25 5.08
N MET A 192 14.63 -31.95 4.90
CA MET A 192 15.47 -32.71 3.97
C MET A 192 15.66 -34.17 4.45
N LEU A 193 15.79 -34.41 5.76
CA LEU A 193 15.83 -35.75 6.32
C LEU A 193 14.50 -36.51 6.10
N LEU A 194 13.37 -35.85 6.20
CA LEU A 194 12.06 -36.47 5.89
C LEU A 194 11.98 -36.84 4.39
N PHE A 195 12.50 -36.01 3.49
CA PHE A 195 12.58 -36.35 2.07
C PHE A 195 13.46 -37.57 1.79
N LEU A 196 14.62 -37.66 2.47
CA LEU A 196 15.47 -38.85 2.41
C LEU A 196 14.78 -40.10 2.98
N GLY A 197 13.96 -39.96 4.01
CA GLY A 197 13.13 -41.03 4.57
C GLY A 197 12.10 -41.53 3.56
N ILE A 198 11.41 -40.62 2.85
CA ILE A 198 10.46 -40.97 1.80
C ILE A 198 11.18 -41.67 0.62
N LEU A 199 12.37 -41.19 0.24
CA LEU A 199 13.21 -41.83 -0.76
C LEU A 199 13.60 -43.25 -0.35
N GLY A 200 14.06 -43.44 0.91
CA GLY A 200 14.43 -44.74 1.46
C GLY A 200 13.24 -45.72 1.46
N TYR A 201 12.07 -45.26 1.89
CA TYR A 201 10.85 -46.06 1.86
C TYR A 201 10.45 -46.44 0.42
N GLY A 202 10.52 -45.45 -0.52
CA GLY A 202 10.27 -45.69 -1.94
C GLY A 202 11.24 -46.69 -2.56
N ALA A 203 12.54 -46.64 -2.18
CA ALA A 203 13.55 -47.60 -2.64
C ALA A 203 13.21 -49.03 -2.16
N ILE A 204 12.79 -49.20 -0.91
CA ILE A 204 12.34 -50.52 -0.39
C ILE A 204 11.14 -51.05 -1.19
N ARG A 205 10.20 -50.17 -1.56
CA ARG A 205 9.05 -50.58 -2.38
C ARG A 205 9.43 -50.96 -3.80
N VAL A 206 10.45 -50.29 -4.40
CA VAL A 206 11.02 -50.70 -5.69
C VAL A 206 11.67 -52.08 -5.59
N MET A 207 12.45 -52.33 -4.52
CA MET A 207 13.07 -53.64 -4.27
C MET A 207 12.04 -54.77 -4.13
N ASN A 208 10.92 -54.48 -3.48
CA ASN A 208 9.82 -55.41 -3.30
C ASN A 208 8.93 -55.59 -4.55
N GLY A 209 9.24 -54.91 -5.67
CA GLY A 209 8.49 -54.96 -6.92
C GLY A 209 7.13 -54.27 -6.91
N SER A 210 6.80 -53.51 -5.83
CA SER A 210 5.53 -52.81 -5.68
C SER A 210 5.51 -51.42 -6.30
N LEU A 211 6.69 -50.89 -6.67
CA LEU A 211 6.86 -49.59 -7.33
C LEU A 211 7.94 -49.70 -8.43
N THR A 212 7.78 -49.01 -9.55
CA THR A 212 8.84 -48.93 -10.56
C THR A 212 9.83 -47.83 -10.25
N MET A 213 11.10 -47.96 -10.68
CA MET A 213 12.10 -46.91 -10.49
C MET A 213 11.68 -45.58 -11.15
N GLY A 214 11.02 -45.66 -12.34
CA GLY A 214 10.49 -44.47 -13.00
C GLY A 214 9.41 -43.75 -12.20
N ALA A 215 8.52 -44.49 -11.53
CA ALA A 215 7.51 -43.92 -10.66
C ALA A 215 8.17 -43.25 -9.43
N LEU A 216 9.17 -43.86 -8.82
CA LEU A 216 9.90 -43.28 -7.70
C LEU A 216 10.56 -41.94 -8.08
N VAL A 217 11.27 -41.90 -9.19
CA VAL A 217 11.92 -40.66 -9.69
C VAL A 217 10.88 -39.58 -9.99
N SER A 218 9.77 -39.95 -10.67
CA SER A 218 8.69 -39.02 -10.98
C SER A 218 8.00 -38.50 -9.70
N PHE A 219 7.82 -39.36 -8.69
CA PHE A 219 7.27 -38.95 -7.39
C PHE A 219 8.15 -37.89 -6.73
N LEU A 220 9.46 -38.10 -6.69
CA LEU A 220 10.42 -37.15 -6.11
C LEU A 220 10.42 -35.83 -6.87
N MET A 221 10.34 -35.83 -8.18
CA MET A 221 10.24 -34.59 -8.98
C MET A 221 8.96 -33.82 -8.68
N ASN A 222 7.83 -34.50 -8.56
CA ASN A 222 6.55 -33.86 -8.17
C ASN A 222 6.58 -33.34 -6.75
N GLN A 223 7.27 -34.01 -5.82
CA GLN A 223 7.43 -33.59 -4.44
C GLN A 223 8.11 -32.21 -4.34
N PHE A 224 9.15 -31.96 -5.14
CA PHE A 224 9.79 -30.63 -5.19
C PHE A 224 8.87 -29.57 -5.82
N GLN A 225 8.04 -29.95 -6.77
CA GLN A 225 7.10 -29.00 -7.40
C GLN A 225 5.98 -28.54 -6.47
N ILE A 226 5.57 -29.31 -5.47
CA ILE A 226 4.52 -28.93 -4.52
C ILE A 226 4.96 -27.78 -3.57
N MET A 227 6.26 -27.60 -3.34
CA MET A 227 6.76 -26.59 -2.43
C MET A 227 6.52 -25.15 -2.92
N SER A 228 6.71 -24.89 -4.21
CA SER A 228 6.53 -23.55 -4.79
C SER A 228 5.10 -23.03 -4.67
N PRO A 229 4.05 -23.78 -5.01
CA PRO A 229 2.65 -23.37 -4.83
C PRO A 229 2.30 -22.94 -3.41
N VAL A 230 2.78 -23.62 -2.39
CA VAL A 230 2.49 -23.28 -0.98
C VAL A 230 3.02 -21.89 -0.62
N ILE A 231 4.22 -21.56 -1.10
CA ILE A 231 4.83 -20.24 -0.88
C ILE A 231 4.02 -19.15 -1.61
N ILE A 232 3.68 -19.38 -2.88
CA ILE A 232 2.93 -18.43 -3.71
C ILE A 232 1.54 -18.15 -3.14
N ILE A 233 0.83 -19.19 -2.67
CA ILE A 233 -0.47 -19.03 -2.02
C ILE A 233 -0.34 -18.20 -0.73
N SER A 234 0.71 -18.43 0.06
CA SER A 234 0.97 -17.62 1.25
C SER A 234 1.24 -16.15 0.92
N GLN A 235 2.01 -15.88 -0.14
CA GLN A 235 2.28 -14.53 -0.64
C GLN A 235 0.99 -13.86 -1.16
N PHE A 236 0.11 -14.61 -1.81
CA PHE A 236 -1.18 -14.11 -2.27
C PHE A 236 -2.02 -13.50 -1.14
N PHE A 237 -2.15 -14.18 0.00
CA PHE A 237 -2.90 -13.64 1.13
C PHE A 237 -2.27 -12.36 1.70
N ASN A 238 -0.95 -12.29 1.75
CA ASN A 238 -0.24 -11.08 2.18
C ASN A 238 -0.50 -9.90 1.23
N GLU A 239 -0.40 -10.14 -0.09
CA GLU A 239 -0.62 -9.11 -1.09
C GLU A 239 -2.09 -8.68 -1.18
N LEU A 240 -3.03 -9.62 -1.00
CA LEU A 240 -4.45 -9.32 -0.92
C LEU A 240 -4.76 -8.39 0.26
N SER A 241 -4.20 -8.67 1.44
CA SER A 241 -4.36 -7.81 2.62
C SER A 241 -3.81 -6.40 2.39
N LYS A 242 -2.66 -6.30 1.75
CA LYS A 242 -2.00 -5.03 1.41
C LYS A 242 -2.81 -4.21 0.40
N THR A 243 -3.26 -4.87 -0.66
CA THR A 243 -4.08 -4.24 -1.71
C THR A 243 -5.45 -3.84 -1.18
N SER A 244 -6.03 -4.58 -0.25
CA SER A 244 -7.28 -4.20 0.44
C SER A 244 -7.14 -2.83 1.12
N GLY A 245 -6.03 -2.60 1.84
CA GLY A 245 -5.76 -1.29 2.44
C GLY A 245 -5.57 -0.17 1.40
N SER A 246 -4.88 -0.45 0.29
CA SER A 246 -4.72 0.51 -0.81
C SER A 246 -6.06 0.83 -1.48
N THR A 247 -6.89 -0.17 -1.72
CA THR A 247 -8.22 -0.01 -2.31
C THR A 247 -9.16 0.80 -1.40
N GLN A 248 -9.07 0.60 -0.08
CA GLN A 248 -9.83 1.41 0.88
C GLN A 248 -9.47 2.89 0.78
N ARG A 249 -8.17 3.25 0.77
CA ARG A 249 -7.73 4.65 0.62
C ARG A 249 -8.13 5.28 -0.71
N ILE A 250 -8.10 4.49 -1.79
CA ILE A 250 -8.62 4.92 -3.10
C ILE A 250 -10.11 5.21 -3.01
N ASN A 251 -10.88 4.30 -2.40
CA ASN A 251 -12.33 4.44 -2.26
C ASN A 251 -12.71 5.63 -1.38
N GLU A 252 -11.98 5.89 -0.31
CA GLU A 252 -12.15 7.09 0.53
C GLU A 252 -12.01 8.36 -0.32
N MET A 253 -10.97 8.45 -1.17
CA MET A 253 -10.76 9.60 -2.06
C MET A 253 -11.86 9.74 -3.11
N LEU A 254 -12.34 8.64 -3.68
CA LEU A 254 -13.42 8.67 -4.69
C LEU A 254 -14.77 9.10 -4.09
N ASN A 255 -14.99 8.83 -2.81
CA ASN A 255 -16.22 9.17 -2.11
C ASN A 255 -16.20 10.57 -1.47
N GLU A 256 -15.08 11.30 -1.53
CA GLU A 256 -15.06 12.68 -1.08
C GLU A 256 -16.02 13.53 -1.91
N PRO A 257 -16.76 14.47 -1.29
CA PRO A 257 -17.65 15.37 -2.03
C PRO A 257 -16.85 16.29 -2.96
N GLU A 258 -17.37 16.49 -4.15
CA GLU A 258 -16.79 17.42 -5.14
C GLU A 258 -17.24 18.86 -4.87
N GLU A 259 -16.44 19.81 -5.34
CA GLU A 259 -16.67 21.24 -5.16
C GLU A 259 -17.82 21.76 -6.02
N ILE A 260 -18.13 21.10 -7.13
CA ILE A 260 -19.13 21.56 -8.09
C ILE A 260 -20.53 21.37 -7.51
N ALA A 261 -21.26 22.47 -7.32
CA ALA A 261 -22.66 22.46 -6.97
C ALA A 261 -23.50 22.05 -8.19
N GLN A 262 -24.49 21.18 -7.98
CA GLN A 262 -25.33 20.64 -9.06
C GLN A 262 -26.31 21.66 -9.68
N ASP A 263 -26.51 22.83 -9.06
CA ASP A 263 -27.49 23.85 -9.46
C ASP A 263 -26.90 25.25 -9.59
N GLU A 264 -25.65 25.38 -10.06
CA GLU A 264 -25.00 26.69 -10.21
C GLU A 264 -25.60 27.50 -11.39
N GLN A 265 -25.92 28.77 -11.13
CA GLN A 265 -26.45 29.67 -12.15
C GLN A 265 -25.33 30.32 -12.95
N ASN A 266 -25.44 30.31 -14.28
CA ASN A 266 -24.58 31.10 -15.14
C ASN A 266 -25.06 32.56 -15.12
N VAL A 267 -24.44 33.39 -14.29
CA VAL A 267 -24.79 34.81 -14.11
C VAL A 267 -23.68 35.67 -14.63
N ASP A 268 -23.99 36.65 -15.46
CA ASP A 268 -23.00 37.68 -15.90
C ASP A 268 -22.59 38.54 -14.70
N ILE A 269 -21.37 38.37 -14.22
CA ILE A 269 -20.78 39.10 -13.10
C ILE A 269 -19.97 40.35 -13.57
N THR A 270 -19.93 40.59 -14.85
CA THR A 270 -19.16 41.72 -15.43
C THR A 270 -19.68 43.07 -14.92
N ASN A 271 -18.80 43.92 -14.43
CA ASN A 271 -19.13 45.25 -13.88
C ASN A 271 -20.18 45.22 -12.75
N LYS A 272 -20.28 44.14 -11.96
CA LYS A 272 -21.10 44.11 -10.77
C LYS A 272 -20.28 44.37 -9.51
N GLU A 273 -20.96 44.84 -8.46
CA GLU A 273 -20.29 45.10 -7.16
C GLU A 273 -20.13 43.81 -6.37
N LEU A 274 -19.03 43.69 -5.65
CA LEU A 274 -18.80 42.62 -4.64
C LEU A 274 -19.11 43.17 -3.26
N LYS A 275 -19.91 42.44 -2.48
CA LYS A 275 -20.33 42.85 -1.15
C LYS A 275 -20.18 41.73 -0.14
N PHE A 276 -19.63 42.06 1.02
CA PHE A 276 -19.60 41.22 2.23
C PHE A 276 -20.59 41.77 3.23
N GLU A 277 -21.51 40.97 3.73
CA GLU A 277 -22.49 41.36 4.71
C GLU A 277 -22.40 40.46 5.95
N HIS A 278 -21.96 41.02 7.08
CA HIS A 278 -21.81 40.34 8.36
C HIS A 278 -21.06 39.01 8.29
N VAL A 279 -19.96 38.97 7.52
CA VAL A 279 -19.23 37.73 7.25
C VAL A 279 -18.34 37.36 8.42
N ASP A 280 -18.62 36.18 8.98
CA ASP A 280 -17.75 35.51 9.94
C ASP A 280 -17.09 34.28 9.30
N PHE A 281 -15.84 33.99 9.68
CA PHE A 281 -15.15 32.79 9.18
C PHE A 281 -14.12 32.22 10.17
N SER A 282 -14.08 30.86 10.24
CA SER A 282 -13.04 30.09 10.91
C SER A 282 -12.69 28.83 10.10
N TYR A 283 -11.40 28.44 10.00
CA TYR A 283 -10.95 27.28 9.24
C TYR A 283 -11.38 25.92 9.80
N LYS A 284 -11.50 25.80 11.09
CA LYS A 284 -11.99 24.61 11.83
C LYS A 284 -12.73 25.12 13.06
N ASP A 285 -13.32 24.23 13.86
CA ASP A 285 -13.99 24.54 15.14
C ASP A 285 -13.05 25.26 16.13
N GLY A 286 -12.45 26.33 15.68
CA GLY A 286 -11.37 27.07 16.30
C GLY A 286 -11.64 28.57 16.38
N LYS A 287 -10.58 29.32 16.62
CA LYS A 287 -10.64 30.78 16.75
C LYS A 287 -11.17 31.42 15.47
N PRO A 288 -12.20 32.31 15.55
CA PRO A 288 -12.67 33.06 14.40
C PRO A 288 -11.52 33.93 13.87
N ILE A 289 -11.34 33.89 12.54
CA ILE A 289 -10.31 34.65 11.81
C ILE A 289 -10.90 35.94 11.26
N LEU A 290 -12.12 35.85 10.74
CA LEU A 290 -12.90 37.01 10.33
C LEU A 290 -14.12 37.12 11.23
N HIS A 291 -14.43 38.34 11.62
CA HIS A 291 -15.56 38.64 12.53
C HIS A 291 -16.28 39.88 12.07
N ASP A 292 -17.56 39.73 11.75
CA ASP A 292 -18.46 40.80 11.28
C ASP A 292 -17.88 41.67 10.17
N ILE A 293 -17.31 41.02 9.14
CA ILE A 293 -16.70 41.76 8.03
C ILE A 293 -17.79 42.28 7.11
N ASN A 294 -17.76 43.64 6.93
CA ASN A 294 -18.64 44.39 6.06
C ASN A 294 -17.80 45.18 5.07
N VAL A 295 -17.80 44.80 3.77
CA VAL A 295 -17.00 45.44 2.73
C VAL A 295 -17.85 45.53 1.45
N GLN A 296 -17.71 46.64 0.75
CA GLN A 296 -18.32 46.87 -0.56
C GLN A 296 -17.25 47.34 -1.57
N ALA A 297 -17.07 46.58 -2.64
CA ALA A 297 -16.20 46.92 -3.76
C ALA A 297 -17.04 47.25 -5.00
N LYS A 298 -17.07 48.54 -5.40
CA LYS A 298 -17.81 48.96 -6.58
C LYS A 298 -17.06 48.57 -7.87
N PRO A 299 -17.77 48.38 -8.97
CA PRO A 299 -17.14 48.13 -10.26
C PRO A 299 -16.10 49.19 -10.60
N ASN A 300 -15.03 48.74 -11.24
CA ASN A 300 -13.90 49.63 -11.69
C ASN A 300 -13.23 50.41 -10.54
N THR A 301 -13.30 49.94 -9.30
CA THR A 301 -12.59 50.50 -8.16
C THR A 301 -11.50 49.54 -7.65
N VAL A 302 -10.47 50.11 -7.01
CA VAL A 302 -9.43 49.32 -6.35
C VAL A 302 -9.67 49.38 -4.84
N VAL A 303 -9.83 48.21 -4.23
CA VAL A 303 -9.96 48.04 -2.76
C VAL A 303 -8.70 47.37 -2.23
N ALA A 304 -8.03 47.99 -1.25
CA ALA A 304 -6.81 47.47 -0.66
C ALA A 304 -7.10 47.02 0.78
N PHE A 305 -6.74 45.75 1.12
CA PHE A 305 -6.78 45.23 2.45
C PHE A 305 -5.43 45.42 3.15
N ALA A 306 -5.37 46.26 4.17
CA ALA A 306 -4.17 46.55 4.95
C ALA A 306 -4.34 46.05 6.40
N GLY A 307 -3.27 45.56 7.01
CA GLY A 307 -3.28 45.08 8.39
C GLY A 307 -2.08 44.19 8.73
N PRO A 308 -1.91 43.79 10.00
CA PRO A 308 -0.80 42.96 10.45
C PRO A 308 -0.83 41.57 9.80
N SER A 309 0.31 40.85 9.85
CA SER A 309 0.37 39.44 9.46
C SER A 309 -0.59 38.63 10.33
N GLY A 310 -1.33 37.70 9.72
CA GLY A 310 -2.37 36.92 10.44
C GLY A 310 -3.73 37.61 10.61
N GLY A 311 -3.90 38.87 10.14
CA GLY A 311 -5.17 39.59 10.23
C GLY A 311 -6.27 39.17 9.25
N GLY A 312 -6.21 37.98 8.67
CA GLY A 312 -7.29 37.43 7.82
C GLY A 312 -7.33 37.94 6.38
N LYS A 313 -6.34 38.74 5.92
CA LYS A 313 -6.33 39.31 4.54
C LYS A 313 -6.39 38.23 3.45
N SER A 314 -5.55 37.22 3.53
CA SER A 314 -5.55 36.09 2.58
C SER A 314 -6.84 35.28 2.66
N THR A 315 -7.46 35.20 3.85
CA THR A 315 -8.73 34.51 4.07
C THR A 315 -9.87 35.18 3.32
N ILE A 316 -9.89 36.53 3.25
CA ILE A 316 -10.89 37.25 2.46
C ILE A 316 -10.80 36.86 0.98
N PHE A 317 -9.58 36.79 0.41
CA PHE A 317 -9.39 36.33 -0.96
C PHE A 317 -9.84 34.87 -1.14
N SER A 318 -9.52 33.97 -0.20
CA SER A 318 -9.97 32.58 -0.25
C SER A 318 -11.49 32.44 -0.20
N LEU A 319 -12.20 33.36 0.43
CA LEU A 319 -13.67 33.41 0.39
C LEU A 319 -14.20 33.95 -0.93
N ILE A 320 -13.54 34.97 -1.51
CA ILE A 320 -13.91 35.53 -2.84
C ILE A 320 -13.70 34.46 -3.93
N GLU A 321 -12.60 33.70 -3.84
CA GLU A 321 -12.27 32.60 -4.75
C GLU A 321 -13.09 31.31 -4.48
N ARG A 322 -14.00 31.37 -3.48
CA ARG A 322 -14.87 30.24 -3.04
C ARG A 322 -14.11 29.00 -2.60
N PHE A 323 -12.85 29.11 -2.22
CA PHE A 323 -12.08 27.99 -1.63
C PHE A 323 -12.67 27.55 -0.29
N TYR A 324 -13.38 28.46 0.38
CA TYR A 324 -14.10 28.22 1.62
C TYR A 324 -15.44 28.98 1.59
N LYS A 325 -16.41 28.47 2.36
CA LYS A 325 -17.68 29.15 2.59
C LYS A 325 -17.64 29.92 3.92
N PRO A 326 -18.28 31.09 4.01
CA PRO A 326 -18.42 31.81 5.27
C PRO A 326 -19.13 30.97 6.32
N THR A 327 -18.76 31.13 7.60
CA THR A 327 -19.42 30.45 8.73
C THR A 327 -20.76 31.12 9.07
N ALA A 328 -20.83 32.44 8.88
CA ALA A 328 -22.06 33.23 8.98
C ALA A 328 -21.96 34.47 8.08
N GLY A 329 -23.08 35.12 7.77
CA GLY A 329 -23.16 36.21 6.82
C GLY A 329 -23.19 35.70 5.37
N GLU A 330 -23.12 36.61 4.42
CA GLU A 330 -23.15 36.29 3.00
C GLU A 330 -22.17 37.15 2.18
N ILE A 331 -21.76 36.60 1.04
CA ILE A 331 -20.94 37.28 0.04
C ILE A 331 -21.75 37.30 -1.26
N THR A 332 -21.95 38.48 -1.84
CA THR A 332 -22.75 38.65 -3.05
C THR A 332 -21.99 39.35 -4.15
N ILE A 333 -22.26 39.00 -5.40
CA ILE A 333 -21.78 39.72 -6.60
C ILE A 333 -23.02 40.18 -7.39
N GLY A 334 -23.21 41.49 -7.42
CA GLY A 334 -24.39 42.09 -8.06
C GLY A 334 -25.72 41.72 -7.40
N GLY A 335 -25.70 41.38 -6.13
CA GLY A 335 -26.87 40.96 -5.36
C GLY A 335 -27.17 39.46 -5.38
N GLU A 336 -26.43 38.66 -6.18
CA GLU A 336 -26.52 37.20 -6.19
C GLU A 336 -25.50 36.61 -5.24
N ASN A 337 -25.90 35.57 -4.48
CA ASN A 337 -24.97 34.90 -3.55
C ASN A 337 -23.86 34.19 -4.33
N ILE A 338 -22.62 34.40 -3.92
CA ILE A 338 -21.45 33.82 -4.61
C ILE A 338 -21.47 32.29 -4.62
N ASP A 339 -22.10 31.63 -3.65
CA ASP A 339 -22.24 30.19 -3.58
C ASP A 339 -23.22 29.60 -4.61
N GLU A 340 -24.07 30.44 -5.23
CA GLU A 340 -25.07 30.04 -6.23
C GLU A 340 -24.58 30.33 -7.67
N ILE A 341 -23.50 31.09 -7.82
CA ILE A 341 -22.94 31.45 -9.13
C ILE A 341 -22.05 30.31 -9.62
N SER A 342 -22.09 29.98 -10.91
CA SER A 342 -21.20 28.99 -11.51
C SER A 342 -19.71 29.34 -11.35
N LEU A 343 -18.87 28.34 -11.06
CA LEU A 343 -17.41 28.49 -10.99
C LEU A 343 -16.79 28.80 -12.38
N GLU A 344 -17.54 28.61 -13.47
CA GLU A 344 -17.07 28.90 -14.84
C GLU A 344 -17.21 30.38 -15.19
N ASN A 345 -17.86 31.19 -14.35
CA ASN A 345 -18.00 32.65 -14.50
C ASN A 345 -16.80 33.38 -13.91
#